data_c92f50f9af9f4aadad8a6b53b237f5ff
#
_entry.id   c92f50f9af9f4aadad8a6b53b237f5ff
#
_cell.length_a   1.000
_cell.length_b   1.000
_cell.length_c   1.000
_cell.angle_alpha   90.00
_cell.angle_beta   90.00
_cell.angle_gamma   90.00
#
_symmetry.space_group_name_H-M   'P 1'
#
loop_
_entity.id
_entity.type
_entity.pdbx_description
1 polymer ?
#
loop_
_entity_poly.entity_id
_entity_poly.type
_entity_poly.pdbx_seq_one_letter_code
_entity_poly.pdbx_strand_id
1 'polypeptide(L)'
;MNIELLYDKASKNVSLDKEDAEAFPEVNLEVDQLNILVSDYISNGADVPPVPTPANFNQNISKMVKKLYEGGVKSFKKKKYTDAVKQFNIGIEMILRRHKFESFQGTLQELSLFLVSRADSYLSEENYLKAFNDADLLLTLQLNDPDNFLRRGVANFFLGNYEDAKADYERGLTFDATNERLKTELEVCKRRLLEENGDCL
;
A
#
# COMPACT_ATOMS: atom_id res chain seq x y z
N MET A 1 -27.35 -3.38 -9.12
CA MET A 1 -27.21 -4.82 -8.84
C MET A 1 -27.20 -4.91 -7.32
N ASN A 2 -28.19 -5.57 -6.73
CA ASN A 2 -28.31 -5.69 -5.27
C ASN A 2 -27.88 -7.10 -4.89
N ILE A 3 -26.81 -7.21 -4.11
CA ILE A 3 -26.38 -8.47 -3.49
C ILE A 3 -27.15 -8.59 -2.18
N GLU A 4 -27.85 -9.69 -1.95
CA GLU A 4 -28.60 -9.93 -0.73
C GLU A 4 -27.78 -10.80 0.23
N LEU A 5 -27.59 -10.32 1.45
CA LEU A 5 -26.96 -11.06 2.54
C LEU A 5 -28.01 -11.79 3.36
N LEU A 6 -27.86 -13.09 3.47
CA LEU A 6 -28.71 -13.96 4.28
C LEU A 6 -28.06 -14.14 5.67
N TYR A 7 -28.86 -13.98 6.73
CA TYR A 7 -28.40 -14.13 8.12
C TYR A 7 -29.08 -15.28 8.82
N ASP A 8 -28.30 -16.24 9.28
CA ASP A 8 -28.78 -17.34 10.12
C ASP A 8 -28.60 -17.01 11.62
N LYS A 9 -29.73 -16.88 12.32
CA LYS A 9 -29.74 -16.57 13.75
C LYS A 9 -29.15 -17.67 14.63
N ALA A 10 -29.23 -18.93 14.21
CA ALA A 10 -28.78 -20.06 15.00
C ALA A 10 -27.26 -20.17 15.02
N SER A 11 -26.63 -20.10 13.83
CA SER A 11 -25.17 -20.13 13.68
C SER A 11 -24.53 -18.76 13.81
N LYS A 12 -25.33 -17.67 13.76
CA LYS A 12 -24.89 -16.27 13.69
C LYS A 12 -24.03 -15.98 12.45
N ASN A 13 -24.15 -16.78 11.41
CA ASN A 13 -23.40 -16.64 10.17
C ASN A 13 -24.18 -15.83 9.14
N VAL A 14 -23.43 -15.18 8.28
CA VAL A 14 -23.92 -14.50 7.10
C VAL A 14 -23.54 -15.33 5.88
N SER A 15 -24.38 -15.37 4.86
CA SER A 15 -24.08 -16.02 3.59
C SER A 15 -24.64 -15.23 2.41
N LEU A 16 -24.11 -15.47 1.23
CA LEU A 16 -24.73 -15.12 -0.03
C LEU A 16 -25.62 -16.27 -0.49
N ASP A 17 -26.58 -15.98 -1.35
CA ASP A 17 -27.21 -17.05 -2.09
C ASP A 17 -26.19 -17.71 -3.05
N LYS A 18 -26.56 -18.85 -3.62
CA LYS A 18 -25.61 -19.63 -4.43
C LYS A 18 -25.22 -18.91 -5.72
N GLU A 19 -26.14 -18.17 -6.36
CA GLU A 19 -25.91 -17.46 -7.60
C GLU A 19 -24.98 -16.26 -7.36
N ASP A 20 -25.22 -15.50 -6.28
CA ASP A 20 -24.38 -14.37 -5.89
C ASP A 20 -22.99 -14.84 -5.43
N ALA A 21 -22.88 -15.95 -4.72
CA ALA A 21 -21.60 -16.50 -4.28
C ALA A 21 -20.70 -16.92 -5.46
N GLU A 22 -21.30 -17.49 -6.53
CA GLU A 22 -20.58 -17.84 -7.75
C GLU A 22 -20.24 -16.60 -8.61
N ALA A 23 -21.15 -15.62 -8.67
CA ALA A 23 -20.95 -14.38 -9.44
C ALA A 23 -19.94 -13.43 -8.79
N PHE A 24 -19.83 -13.42 -7.45
CA PHE A 24 -18.99 -12.52 -6.67
C PHE A 24 -18.07 -13.27 -5.69
N PRO A 25 -17.09 -14.03 -6.18
CA PRO A 25 -16.24 -14.86 -5.34
C PRO A 25 -15.42 -14.06 -4.31
N GLU A 26 -15.07 -12.80 -4.62
CA GLU A 26 -14.36 -11.94 -3.66
C GLU A 26 -15.25 -11.54 -2.48
N VAL A 27 -16.52 -11.23 -2.73
CA VAL A 27 -17.48 -10.89 -1.68
C VAL A 27 -17.78 -12.13 -0.83
N ASN A 28 -17.91 -13.31 -1.46
CA ASN A 28 -18.09 -14.56 -0.74
C ASN A 28 -16.91 -14.86 0.19
N LEU A 29 -15.68 -14.62 -0.27
CA LEU A 29 -14.48 -14.77 0.57
C LEU A 29 -14.49 -13.82 1.77
N GLU A 30 -14.95 -12.59 1.59
CA GLU A 30 -15.09 -11.63 2.70
C GLU A 30 -16.13 -12.08 3.72
N VAL A 31 -17.25 -12.62 3.25
CA VAL A 31 -18.30 -13.19 4.10
C VAL A 31 -17.78 -14.38 4.91
N ASP A 32 -17.02 -15.28 4.29
CA ASP A 32 -16.38 -16.41 4.96
C ASP A 32 -15.38 -15.94 6.04
N GLN A 33 -14.57 -14.92 5.74
CA GLN A 33 -13.66 -14.32 6.72
C GLN A 33 -14.39 -13.69 7.90
N LEU A 34 -15.51 -13.00 7.64
CA LEU A 34 -16.38 -12.45 8.68
C LEU A 34 -16.92 -13.55 9.58
N ASN A 35 -17.43 -14.64 9.01
CA ASN A 35 -17.99 -15.76 9.77
C ASN A 35 -16.91 -16.42 10.64
N ILE A 36 -15.69 -16.60 10.14
CA ILE A 36 -14.56 -17.13 10.93
C ILE A 36 -14.28 -16.21 12.12
N LEU A 37 -14.18 -14.90 11.88
CA LEU A 37 -13.93 -13.92 12.92
C LEU A 37 -15.02 -13.93 14.01
N VAL A 38 -16.29 -13.94 13.60
CA VAL A 38 -17.45 -13.99 14.51
C VAL A 38 -17.43 -15.29 15.32
N SER A 39 -17.13 -16.43 14.69
CA SER A 39 -17.01 -17.73 15.36
C SER A 39 -15.91 -17.72 16.42
N ASP A 40 -14.75 -17.13 16.13
CA ASP A 40 -13.66 -16.99 17.08
C ASP A 40 -14.05 -16.13 18.30
N TYR A 41 -14.75 -15.01 18.08
CA TYR A 41 -15.25 -14.18 19.18
C TYR A 41 -16.26 -14.90 20.04
N ILE A 42 -17.24 -15.58 19.45
CA ILE A 42 -18.25 -16.35 20.18
C ILE A 42 -17.56 -17.45 21.01
N SER A 43 -16.59 -18.17 20.44
CA SER A 43 -15.84 -19.22 21.13
C SER A 43 -15.06 -18.72 22.33
N ASN A 44 -14.66 -17.44 22.30
CA ASN A 44 -13.97 -16.76 23.39
C ASN A 44 -14.93 -16.02 24.35
N GLY A 45 -16.24 -16.23 24.23
CA GLY A 45 -17.26 -15.65 25.11
C GLY A 45 -17.54 -14.16 24.88
N ALA A 46 -17.19 -13.62 23.72
CA ALA A 46 -17.46 -12.25 23.33
C ALA A 46 -18.67 -12.19 22.37
N ASP A 47 -19.64 -11.35 22.65
CA ASP A 47 -20.81 -11.16 21.78
C ASP A 47 -20.61 -10.14 20.66
N VAL A 48 -19.66 -9.23 20.84
CA VAL A 48 -19.36 -8.16 19.88
C VAL A 48 -17.82 -8.05 19.76
N PRO A 49 -17.27 -7.95 18.55
CA PRO A 49 -15.87 -7.67 18.38
C PRO A 49 -15.48 -6.38 19.12
N PRO A 50 -14.39 -6.38 19.89
CA PRO A 50 -13.92 -5.15 20.52
C PRO A 50 -13.54 -4.13 19.44
N VAL A 51 -13.63 -2.85 19.79
CA VAL A 51 -13.14 -1.78 18.90
C VAL A 51 -11.71 -2.11 18.48
N PRO A 52 -11.37 -2.08 17.18
CA PRO A 52 -10.04 -2.37 16.72
C PRO A 52 -9.00 -1.48 17.42
N THR A 53 -8.08 -2.10 18.12
CA THR A 53 -6.96 -1.44 18.79
C THR A 53 -5.66 -2.14 18.39
N PRO A 54 -4.49 -1.48 18.52
CA PRO A 54 -3.22 -2.14 18.25
C PRO A 54 -3.00 -3.43 19.05
N ALA A 55 -3.67 -3.58 20.19
CA ALA A 55 -3.62 -4.79 21.03
C ALA A 55 -4.38 -5.98 20.42
N ASN A 56 -5.34 -5.72 19.54
CA ASN A 56 -6.19 -6.74 18.92
C ASN A 56 -5.57 -7.32 17.62
N PHE A 57 -4.38 -6.85 17.23
CA PHE A 57 -3.65 -7.43 16.11
C PHE A 57 -3.23 -8.87 16.39
N ASN A 58 -3.30 -9.71 15.36
CA ASN A 58 -2.65 -11.01 15.41
C ASN A 58 -1.15 -10.82 15.62
N GLN A 59 -0.71 -11.05 16.86
CA GLN A 59 0.68 -10.82 17.30
C GLN A 59 1.70 -11.66 16.52
N ASN A 60 1.30 -12.82 16.03
CA ASN A 60 2.18 -13.69 15.26
C ASN A 60 2.44 -13.09 13.87
N ILE A 61 1.38 -12.63 13.19
CA ILE A 61 1.52 -11.95 11.90
C ILE A 61 2.35 -10.69 12.06
N SER A 62 2.08 -9.86 13.08
CA SER A 62 2.83 -8.62 13.34
C SER A 62 4.33 -8.88 13.57
N LYS A 63 4.68 -9.94 14.31
CA LYS A 63 6.10 -10.32 14.53
C LYS A 63 6.78 -10.74 13.23
N MET A 64 6.08 -11.49 12.37
CA MET A 64 6.61 -11.94 11.09
C MET A 64 6.76 -10.78 10.11
N VAL A 65 5.77 -9.90 10.01
CA VAL A 65 5.79 -8.68 9.21
C VAL A 65 6.97 -7.79 9.62
N LYS A 66 7.13 -7.53 10.93
CA LYS A 66 8.27 -6.77 11.45
C LYS A 66 9.62 -7.39 11.05
N LYS A 67 9.78 -8.72 11.18
CA LYS A 67 11.02 -9.41 10.80
C LYS A 67 11.32 -9.28 9.31
N LEU A 68 10.30 -9.37 8.45
CA LEU A 68 10.43 -9.19 7.01
C LEU A 68 10.83 -7.76 6.67
N TYR A 69 10.24 -6.77 7.32
CA TYR A 69 10.60 -5.37 7.15
C TYR A 69 12.07 -5.12 7.50
N GLU A 70 12.49 -5.53 8.70
CA GLU A 70 13.87 -5.37 9.16
C GLU A 70 14.88 -6.07 8.22
N GLY A 71 14.52 -7.25 7.72
CA GLY A 71 15.32 -7.99 6.75
C GLY A 71 15.42 -7.25 5.41
N GLY A 72 14.31 -6.73 4.90
CA GLY A 72 14.26 -5.93 3.66
C GLY A 72 15.12 -4.67 3.77
N VAL A 73 14.97 -3.91 4.83
CA VAL A 73 15.78 -2.71 5.10
C VAL A 73 17.28 -3.06 5.21
N LYS A 74 17.62 -4.17 5.84
CA LYS A 74 19.02 -4.65 5.93
C LYS A 74 19.57 -5.00 4.54
N SER A 75 18.77 -5.63 3.69
CA SER A 75 19.17 -5.95 2.30
C SER A 75 19.32 -4.67 1.48
N PHE A 76 18.40 -3.72 1.59
CA PHE A 76 18.47 -2.42 0.94
C PHE A 76 19.76 -1.65 1.30
N LYS A 77 20.09 -1.56 2.59
CA LYS A 77 21.34 -0.92 3.07
C LYS A 77 22.60 -1.58 2.52
N LYS A 78 22.53 -2.88 2.17
CA LYS A 78 23.63 -3.62 1.53
C LYS A 78 23.60 -3.50 -0.01
N LYS A 79 22.75 -2.65 -0.57
CA LYS A 79 22.51 -2.48 -2.01
C LYS A 79 22.03 -3.76 -2.72
N LYS A 80 21.45 -4.71 -1.96
CA LYS A 80 20.83 -5.93 -2.49
C LYS A 80 19.34 -5.66 -2.69
N TYR A 81 19.03 -4.82 -3.66
CA TYR A 81 17.68 -4.30 -3.86
C TYR A 81 16.67 -5.39 -4.21
N THR A 82 17.03 -6.32 -5.09
CA THR A 82 16.19 -7.48 -5.44
C THR A 82 15.83 -8.34 -4.23
N ASP A 83 16.78 -8.55 -3.31
CA ASP A 83 16.50 -9.30 -2.07
C ASP A 83 15.60 -8.50 -1.13
N ALA A 84 15.76 -7.17 -1.08
CA ALA A 84 14.88 -6.30 -0.32
C ALA A 84 13.45 -6.35 -0.85
N VAL A 85 13.26 -6.21 -2.17
CA VAL A 85 11.97 -6.31 -2.85
C VAL A 85 11.27 -7.64 -2.56
N LYS A 86 11.98 -8.77 -2.61
CA LYS A 86 11.39 -10.08 -2.26
C LYS A 86 10.83 -10.10 -0.85
N GLN A 87 11.57 -9.56 0.13
CA GLN A 87 11.12 -9.52 1.52
C GLN A 87 9.93 -8.58 1.71
N PHE A 88 9.93 -7.43 1.04
CA PHE A 88 8.81 -6.52 1.08
C PHE A 88 7.56 -7.10 0.41
N ASN A 89 7.69 -7.83 -0.70
CA ASN A 89 6.57 -8.53 -1.33
C ASN A 89 5.91 -9.53 -0.37
N ILE A 90 6.71 -10.39 0.26
CA ILE A 90 6.19 -11.38 1.23
C ILE A 90 5.51 -10.66 2.40
N GLY A 91 6.11 -9.56 2.89
CA GLY A 91 5.52 -8.77 3.97
C GLY A 91 4.17 -8.15 3.60
N ILE A 92 4.05 -7.59 2.39
CA ILE A 92 2.79 -7.03 1.87
C ILE A 92 1.73 -8.13 1.75
N GLU A 93 2.08 -9.28 1.17
CA GLU A 93 1.15 -10.43 1.10
C GLU A 93 0.65 -10.86 2.49
N MET A 94 1.53 -10.88 3.49
CA MET A 94 1.14 -11.23 4.85
C MET A 94 0.24 -10.17 5.48
N ILE A 95 0.51 -8.89 5.25
CA ILE A 95 -0.34 -7.79 5.72
C ILE A 95 -1.73 -7.92 5.11
N LEU A 96 -1.84 -8.19 3.82
CA LEU A 96 -3.11 -8.32 3.10
C LEU A 96 -3.90 -9.58 3.46
N ARG A 97 -3.25 -10.60 4.06
CA ARG A 97 -3.92 -11.79 4.60
C ARG A 97 -4.59 -11.58 5.95
N ARG A 98 -4.38 -10.43 6.60
CA ARG A 98 -5.13 -10.11 7.82
C ARG A 98 -6.59 -9.96 7.48
N HIS A 99 -7.44 -10.39 8.42
CA HIS A 99 -8.88 -10.15 8.29
C HIS A 99 -9.14 -8.64 8.14
N LYS A 100 -9.95 -8.26 7.17
CA LYS A 100 -10.28 -6.84 6.90
C LYS A 100 -10.88 -6.13 8.11
N PHE A 101 -11.47 -6.90 9.03
CA PHE A 101 -12.08 -6.41 10.28
C PHE A 101 -11.09 -6.31 11.45
N GLU A 102 -9.86 -6.82 11.31
CA GLU A 102 -8.79 -6.50 12.26
C GLU A 102 -8.32 -5.07 12.02
N SER A 103 -7.98 -4.37 13.06
CA SER A 103 -7.41 -3.03 13.13
C SER A 103 -6.98 -2.38 11.78
N PHE A 104 -7.95 -1.84 11.07
CA PHE A 104 -7.77 -1.25 9.73
C PHE A 104 -6.66 -0.19 9.67
N GLN A 105 -6.59 0.72 10.64
CA GLN A 105 -5.58 1.79 10.67
C GLN A 105 -4.15 1.26 10.75
N GLY A 106 -3.91 0.26 11.60
CA GLY A 106 -2.58 -0.34 11.73
C GLY A 106 -2.15 -1.12 10.49
N THR A 107 -3.09 -1.79 9.83
CA THR A 107 -2.86 -2.48 8.56
C THR A 107 -2.43 -1.50 7.47
N LEU A 108 -3.09 -0.34 7.36
CA LEU A 108 -2.70 0.71 6.42
C LEU A 108 -1.33 1.31 6.73
N GLN A 109 -1.01 1.52 8.00
CA GLN A 109 0.31 2.02 8.40
C GLN A 109 1.43 1.05 8.03
N GLU A 110 1.25 -0.25 8.32
CA GLU A 110 2.23 -1.26 7.93
C GLU A 110 2.35 -1.37 6.40
N LEU A 111 1.22 -1.37 5.69
CA LEU A 111 1.21 -1.43 4.22
C LEU A 111 1.97 -0.23 3.62
N SER A 112 1.69 0.98 4.07
CA SER A 112 2.39 2.19 3.62
C SER A 112 3.90 2.12 3.84
N LEU A 113 4.34 1.65 5.02
CA LEU A 113 5.75 1.50 5.35
C LEU A 113 6.47 0.53 4.39
N PHE A 114 5.83 -0.59 4.05
CA PHE A 114 6.36 -1.55 3.11
C PHE A 114 6.37 -1.04 1.67
N LEU A 115 5.30 -0.36 1.24
CA LEU A 115 5.21 0.24 -0.10
C LEU A 115 6.28 1.32 -0.31
N VAL A 116 6.49 2.21 0.67
CA VAL A 116 7.58 3.20 0.65
C VAL A 116 8.93 2.53 0.43
N SER A 117 9.25 1.52 1.24
CA SER A 117 10.54 0.84 1.17
C SER A 117 10.70 0.02 -0.12
N ARG A 118 9.61 -0.53 -0.66
CA ARG A 118 9.60 -1.25 -1.92
C ARG A 118 9.74 -0.30 -3.12
N ALA A 119 9.04 0.83 -3.11
CA ALA A 119 9.18 1.86 -4.14
C ALA A 119 10.62 2.38 -4.22
N ASP A 120 11.24 2.71 -3.06
CA ASP A 120 12.64 3.14 -3.00
C ASP A 120 13.60 2.05 -3.51
N SER A 121 13.28 0.77 -3.26
CA SER A 121 14.05 -0.36 -3.80
C SER A 121 13.91 -0.47 -5.31
N TYR A 122 12.70 -0.32 -5.85
CA TYR A 122 12.45 -0.32 -7.29
C TYR A 122 13.10 0.87 -8.01
N LEU A 123 13.09 2.06 -7.42
CA LEU A 123 13.83 3.21 -7.96
C LEU A 123 15.33 2.91 -8.02
N SER A 124 15.88 2.26 -6.99
CA SER A 124 17.30 1.88 -6.94
C SER A 124 17.67 0.74 -7.91
N GLU A 125 16.69 -0.07 -8.33
CA GLU A 125 16.82 -1.11 -9.37
C GLU A 125 16.53 -0.59 -10.78
N GLU A 126 16.22 0.70 -10.92
CA GLU A 126 15.79 1.31 -12.19
C GLU A 126 14.47 0.69 -12.74
N ASN A 127 13.68 0.06 -11.88
CA ASN A 127 12.37 -0.51 -12.23
C ASN A 127 11.28 0.55 -12.03
N TYR A 128 11.31 1.58 -12.86
CA TYR A 128 10.53 2.79 -12.69
C TYR A 128 9.01 2.54 -12.75
N LEU A 129 8.54 1.61 -13.59
CA LEU A 129 7.12 1.30 -13.70
C LEU A 129 6.57 0.71 -12.39
N LYS A 130 7.31 -0.19 -11.74
CA LYS A 130 6.88 -0.75 -10.45
C LYS A 130 6.99 0.28 -9.33
N ALA A 131 8.01 1.13 -9.37
CA ALA A 131 8.13 2.24 -8.43
C ALA A 131 6.97 3.23 -8.55
N PHE A 132 6.57 3.55 -9.79
CA PHE A 132 5.39 4.37 -10.07
C PHE A 132 4.12 3.77 -9.45
N ASN A 133 3.85 2.47 -9.69
CA ASN A 133 2.65 1.81 -9.17
C ASN A 133 2.60 1.84 -7.64
N ASP A 134 3.72 1.60 -6.95
CA ASP A 134 3.77 1.68 -5.49
C ASP A 134 3.57 3.11 -4.98
N ALA A 135 4.19 4.09 -5.64
CA ALA A 135 4.06 5.50 -5.26
C ALA A 135 2.65 6.04 -5.53
N ASP A 136 2.00 5.62 -6.61
CA ASP A 136 0.63 5.97 -6.93
C ASP A 136 -0.35 5.40 -5.89
N LEU A 137 -0.17 4.14 -5.50
CA LEU A 137 -0.94 3.54 -4.41
C LEU A 137 -0.70 4.28 -3.08
N LEU A 138 0.55 4.66 -2.78
CA LEU A 138 0.87 5.45 -1.58
C LEU A 138 0.14 6.79 -1.57
N LEU A 139 0.00 7.45 -2.70
CA LEU A 139 -0.74 8.72 -2.80
C LEU A 139 -2.25 8.54 -2.61
N THR A 140 -2.81 7.35 -2.88
CA THR A 140 -4.20 7.06 -2.50
C THR A 140 -4.37 6.83 -1.00
N LEU A 141 -3.34 6.30 -0.32
CA LEU A 141 -3.35 6.02 1.11
C LEU A 141 -2.95 7.24 1.95
N GLN A 142 -2.03 8.06 1.45
CA GLN A 142 -1.41 9.21 2.14
C GLN A 142 -1.23 10.37 1.15
N LEU A 143 -2.33 11.06 0.86
CA LEU A 143 -2.40 12.11 -0.15
C LEU A 143 -1.52 13.34 0.14
N ASN A 144 -1.16 13.57 1.39
CA ASN A 144 -0.46 14.78 1.84
C ASN A 144 1.03 14.58 2.13
N ASP A 145 1.60 13.42 1.81
CA ASP A 145 3.03 13.15 2.00
C ASP A 145 3.84 13.63 0.77
N PRO A 146 4.66 14.69 0.89
CA PRO A 146 5.44 15.24 -0.22
C PRO A 146 6.45 14.23 -0.80
N ASP A 147 6.97 13.31 0.01
CA ASP A 147 7.92 12.31 -0.45
C ASP A 147 7.28 11.25 -1.38
N ASN A 148 5.98 11.03 -1.28
CA ASN A 148 5.28 10.14 -2.21
C ASN A 148 5.12 10.77 -3.60
N PHE A 149 4.91 12.09 -3.67
CA PHE A 149 4.97 12.83 -4.93
C PHE A 149 6.38 12.81 -5.52
N LEU A 150 7.42 12.97 -4.68
CA LEU A 150 8.80 12.85 -5.13
C LEU A 150 9.08 11.49 -5.76
N ARG A 151 8.66 10.38 -5.11
CA ARG A 151 8.86 9.02 -5.64
C ARG A 151 8.15 8.83 -6.97
N ARG A 152 6.88 9.26 -7.09
CA ARG A 152 6.13 9.13 -8.34
C ARG A 152 6.70 10.02 -9.43
N GLY A 153 7.07 11.25 -9.12
CA GLY A 153 7.72 12.16 -10.05
C GLY A 153 9.06 11.64 -10.58
N VAL A 154 9.91 11.08 -9.70
CA VAL A 154 11.16 10.45 -10.14
C VAL A 154 10.88 9.27 -11.08
N ALA A 155 9.90 8.42 -10.75
CA ALA A 155 9.52 7.31 -11.62
C ALA A 155 9.02 7.81 -12.98
N ASN A 156 8.13 8.81 -13.00
CA ASN A 156 7.64 9.45 -14.23
C ASN A 156 8.77 10.06 -15.06
N PHE A 157 9.72 10.75 -14.43
CA PHE A 157 10.86 11.35 -15.11
C PHE A 157 11.66 10.30 -15.89
N PHE A 158 12.03 9.19 -15.26
CA PHE A 158 12.79 8.13 -15.92
C PHE A 158 11.96 7.28 -16.89
N LEU A 159 10.63 7.33 -16.82
CA LEU A 159 9.74 6.75 -17.84
C LEU A 159 9.55 7.67 -19.06
N GLY A 160 10.10 8.88 -19.04
CA GLY A 160 9.95 9.88 -20.10
C GLY A 160 8.69 10.73 -20.00
N ASN A 161 7.90 10.57 -18.92
CA ASN A 161 6.67 11.32 -18.66
C ASN A 161 7.00 12.64 -17.95
N TYR A 162 7.73 13.55 -18.61
CA TYR A 162 8.30 14.72 -17.93
C TYR A 162 7.26 15.73 -17.45
N GLU A 163 6.14 15.91 -18.18
CA GLU A 163 5.07 16.80 -17.73
C GLU A 163 4.39 16.27 -16.45
N ASP A 164 4.15 14.96 -16.38
CA ASP A 164 3.59 14.33 -15.19
C ASP A 164 4.57 14.40 -14.00
N ALA A 165 5.86 14.19 -14.27
CA ALA A 165 6.91 14.34 -13.26
C ALA A 165 6.94 15.77 -12.69
N LYS A 166 6.88 16.79 -13.55
CA LYS A 166 6.83 18.19 -13.15
C LYS A 166 5.60 18.47 -12.28
N ALA A 167 4.42 18.01 -12.72
CA ALA A 167 3.17 18.15 -11.96
C ALA A 167 3.27 17.50 -10.56
N ASP A 168 3.87 16.32 -10.46
CA ASP A 168 4.12 15.64 -9.18
C ASP A 168 5.04 16.47 -8.27
N TYR A 169 6.17 16.98 -8.78
CA TYR A 169 7.08 17.79 -7.98
C TYR A 169 6.44 19.09 -7.51
N GLU A 170 5.72 19.79 -8.40
CA GLU A 170 4.97 20.99 -8.04
C GLU A 170 3.90 20.70 -6.97
N ARG A 171 3.19 19.59 -7.10
CA ARG A 171 2.20 19.14 -6.11
C ARG A 171 2.84 18.85 -4.76
N GLY A 172 3.97 18.12 -4.74
CA GLY A 172 4.72 17.86 -3.51
C GLY A 172 5.15 19.14 -2.81
N LEU A 173 5.57 20.15 -3.56
CA LEU A 173 5.95 21.47 -3.02
C LEU A 173 4.76 22.27 -2.45
N THR A 174 3.52 21.96 -2.81
CA THR A 174 2.36 22.57 -2.14
C THR A 174 2.18 22.08 -0.71
N PHE A 175 2.65 20.86 -0.39
CA PHE A 175 2.62 20.30 0.96
C PHE A 175 3.88 20.63 1.77
N ASP A 176 5.05 20.71 1.13
CA ASP A 176 6.31 21.13 1.75
C ASP A 176 7.13 22.01 0.79
N ALA A 177 6.89 23.32 0.88
CA ALA A 177 7.60 24.31 0.07
C ALA A 177 9.10 24.42 0.38
N THR A 178 9.57 23.80 1.47
CA THR A 178 10.99 23.83 1.90
C THR A 178 11.78 22.62 1.43
N ASN A 179 11.15 21.63 0.82
CA ASN A 179 11.78 20.38 0.40
C ASN A 179 12.78 20.61 -0.74
N GLU A 180 14.05 20.64 -0.42
CA GLU A 180 15.15 20.91 -1.36
C GLU A 180 15.29 19.83 -2.44
N ARG A 181 14.91 18.59 -2.14
CA ARG A 181 14.94 17.50 -3.14
C ARG A 181 13.89 17.73 -4.22
N LEU A 182 12.65 18.04 -3.82
CA LEU A 182 11.58 18.37 -4.78
C LEU A 182 11.95 19.56 -5.66
N LYS A 183 12.56 20.62 -5.09
CA LYS A 183 13.03 21.77 -5.86
C LYS A 183 14.09 21.37 -6.89
N THR A 184 15.06 20.59 -6.44
CA THR A 184 16.16 20.15 -7.32
C THR A 184 15.64 19.30 -8.49
N GLU A 185 14.78 18.32 -8.19
CA GLU A 185 14.22 17.45 -9.23
C GLU A 185 13.28 18.22 -10.18
N LEU A 186 12.53 19.20 -9.67
CA LEU A 186 11.72 20.09 -10.49
C LEU A 186 12.56 20.89 -11.48
N GLU A 187 13.67 21.45 -11.04
CA GLU A 187 14.56 22.23 -11.92
C GLU A 187 15.25 21.34 -12.99
N VAL A 188 15.65 20.11 -12.61
CA VAL A 188 16.16 19.14 -13.57
C VAL A 188 15.08 18.78 -14.60
N CYS A 189 13.87 18.55 -14.16
CA CYS A 189 12.73 18.20 -15.01
C CYS A 189 12.39 19.34 -16.00
N LYS A 190 12.32 20.58 -15.53
CA LYS A 190 12.07 21.77 -16.37
C LYS A 190 13.14 21.91 -17.45
N ARG A 191 14.41 21.69 -17.12
CA ARG A 191 15.50 21.75 -18.10
C ARG A 191 15.33 20.67 -19.17
N ARG A 192 14.97 19.48 -18.77
CA ARG A 192 14.73 18.37 -19.69
C ARG A 192 13.59 18.65 -20.65
N LEU A 193 12.50 19.24 -20.15
CA LEU A 193 11.35 19.67 -20.97
C LEU A 193 11.73 20.74 -22.01
N LEU A 194 12.58 21.71 -21.64
CA LEU A 194 13.09 22.71 -22.60
C LEU A 194 13.92 22.05 -23.70
N GLU A 195 14.82 21.14 -23.34
CA GLU A 195 15.64 20.38 -24.32
C GLU A 195 14.74 19.60 -25.30
N GLU A 196 13.68 18.96 -24.81
CA GLU A 196 12.78 18.16 -25.63
C GLU A 196 11.93 19.02 -26.59
N ASN A 197 11.56 20.21 -26.15
CA ASN A 197 10.80 21.17 -26.97
C ASN A 197 11.66 21.91 -27.99
N GLY A 198 12.99 21.68 -28.01
CA GLY A 198 13.91 22.31 -28.94
C GLY A 198 14.29 23.76 -28.57
N ASP A 199 13.94 24.20 -27.38
CA ASP A 199 14.35 25.49 -26.83
C ASP A 199 15.78 25.36 -26.30
N CYS A 200 16.76 25.71 -27.14
CA CYS A 200 18.16 25.80 -26.69
C CYS A 200 18.31 26.89 -25.63
N LEU A 201 18.88 26.54 -24.48
CA LEU A 201 19.35 27.48 -23.45
C LEU A 201 20.51 28.30 -23.94
#